data_2c001af4e66f924d536e80d978c5822a
#
_entry.id   2c001af4e66f924d536e80d978c5822a
#
_cell.length_a   1.000
_cell.length_b   1.000
_cell.length_c   1.000
_cell.angle_alpha   90.00
_cell.angle_beta   90.00
_cell.angle_gamma   90.00
#
_symmetry.space_group_name_H-M   'P 1'
#
loop_
_entity.id
_entity.type
_entity.pdbx_description
1 polymer ?
#
loop_
_entity_poly.entity_id
_entity_poly.type
_entity_poly.pdbx_seq_one_letter_code
_entity_poly.pdbx_strand_id
1 'polypeptide(L)'
;METKIKIFETGISDGIMSKNPKFYPENYTEDQIKEEFLTTRLNIGKKFRFNGKKILQALQKTDTNKLDYPDGTYHLITDEDINNDDLWYVEIPADILIIEEKHKNIVVGNQMADCPILIVEDRKQGITALSHCGAPYINRELPFQTAEALIKNFNSEPDNLYVYIGSNSKKESYIYDKYPAWATNRKVWDNNITNNNGKYTIDMESAIIRQLNELNINNITISPYDTVTSPLYYSHSAFVKGNIDKKGQNFVGFFYK
;
A
#
# COMPACT_ATOMS: atom_id res chain seq x y z
N MET A 1 12.42 -13.64 -15.92
CA MET A 1 11.11 -13.49 -16.57
C MET A 1 10.73 -12.01 -16.62
N GLU A 2 10.04 -11.58 -17.66
CA GLU A 2 9.55 -10.21 -17.77
C GLU A 2 8.32 -9.98 -16.90
N THR A 3 8.15 -8.76 -16.36
CA THR A 3 6.96 -8.41 -15.55
C THR A 3 5.70 -8.38 -16.40
N LYS A 4 4.64 -8.99 -15.91
CA LYS A 4 3.31 -9.01 -16.53
C LYS A 4 2.42 -7.86 -16.05
N ILE A 5 2.77 -7.25 -14.92
CA ILE A 5 2.02 -6.14 -14.34
C ILE A 5 2.62 -4.79 -14.74
N LYS A 6 1.80 -3.75 -14.67
CA LYS A 6 2.22 -2.35 -14.70
C LYS A 6 1.90 -1.73 -13.36
N ILE A 7 2.94 -1.31 -12.64
CA ILE A 7 2.81 -0.58 -11.37
C ILE A 7 2.74 0.91 -11.65
N PHE A 8 1.94 1.64 -10.88
CA PHE A 8 1.87 3.09 -10.91
C PHE A 8 1.66 3.67 -9.52
N GLU A 9 2.10 4.90 -9.35
CA GLU A 9 1.90 5.71 -8.15
C GLU A 9 1.29 7.05 -8.53
N THR A 10 0.36 7.54 -7.72
CA THR A 10 -0.19 8.89 -7.86
C THR A 10 0.43 9.82 -6.85
N GLY A 11 0.34 11.11 -7.13
CA GLY A 11 0.83 12.15 -6.25
C GLY A 11 -0.11 13.35 -6.21
N ILE A 12 0.36 14.46 -5.65
CA ILE A 12 -0.42 15.70 -5.46
C ILE A 12 -1.04 16.19 -6.78
N SER A 13 -0.29 16.13 -7.88
CA SER A 13 -0.76 16.58 -9.20
C SER A 13 -1.87 15.71 -9.81
N ASP A 14 -2.06 14.50 -9.30
CA ASP A 14 -3.08 13.57 -9.79
C ASP A 14 -4.42 13.72 -9.07
N GLY A 15 -4.48 14.51 -7.99
CA GLY A 15 -5.67 14.69 -7.17
C GLY A 15 -5.77 13.66 -6.03
N ILE A 16 -6.90 13.72 -5.31
CA ILE A 16 -7.12 12.93 -4.10
C ILE A 16 -7.82 11.61 -4.46
N MET A 17 -7.17 10.50 -4.16
CA MET A 17 -7.69 9.14 -4.40
C MET A 17 -8.45 8.58 -3.18
N SER A 18 -9.27 9.41 -2.54
CA SER A 18 -10.06 9.02 -1.37
C SER A 18 -11.46 9.64 -1.41
N LYS A 19 -12.47 8.92 -0.96
CA LYS A 19 -13.82 9.44 -0.73
C LYS A 19 -13.99 10.10 0.65
N ASN A 20 -12.97 10.07 1.50
CA ASN A 20 -13.09 10.55 2.86
C ASN A 20 -13.19 12.08 2.89
N PRO A 21 -14.30 12.66 3.42
CA PRO A 21 -14.54 14.10 3.43
C PRO A 21 -13.42 14.92 4.07
N LYS A 22 -12.67 14.35 5.01
CA LYS A 22 -11.56 15.04 5.70
C LYS A 22 -10.43 15.52 4.78
N PHE A 23 -10.38 15.03 3.53
CA PHE A 23 -9.37 15.42 2.54
C PHE A 23 -9.86 16.51 1.58
N TYR A 24 -11.12 16.91 1.68
CA TYR A 24 -11.76 17.93 0.84
C TYR A 24 -12.05 19.18 1.65
N PRO A 25 -12.33 20.34 0.98
CA PRO A 25 -12.77 21.53 1.67
C PRO A 25 -14.04 21.28 2.52
N GLU A 26 -14.11 21.92 3.69
CA GLU A 26 -15.22 21.72 4.65
C GLU A 26 -16.61 22.05 4.07
N ASN A 27 -16.67 22.88 3.04
CA ASN A 27 -17.90 23.29 2.38
C ASN A 27 -18.32 22.37 1.22
N TYR A 28 -17.56 21.29 0.93
CA TYR A 28 -17.93 20.34 -0.10
C TYR A 28 -19.09 19.46 0.35
N THR A 29 -20.07 19.31 -0.55
CA THR A 29 -21.14 18.32 -0.38
C THR A 29 -20.62 16.91 -0.72
N GLU A 30 -21.35 15.88 -0.29
CA GLU A 30 -21.02 14.49 -0.62
C GLU A 30 -20.99 14.26 -2.14
N ASP A 31 -21.94 14.87 -2.88
CA ASP A 31 -21.98 14.78 -4.35
C ASP A 31 -20.75 15.43 -5.01
N GLN A 32 -20.30 16.58 -4.52
CA GLN A 32 -19.08 17.23 -5.03
C GLN A 32 -17.83 16.39 -4.77
N ILE A 33 -17.72 15.77 -3.58
CA ILE A 33 -16.64 14.84 -3.26
C ILE A 33 -16.65 13.65 -4.21
N LYS A 34 -17.82 13.07 -4.43
CA LYS A 34 -18.00 11.95 -5.35
C LYS A 34 -17.60 12.31 -6.78
N GLU A 35 -18.06 13.44 -7.29
CA GLU A 35 -17.74 13.91 -8.63
C GLU A 35 -16.24 14.15 -8.83
N GLU A 36 -15.58 14.84 -7.88
CA GLU A 36 -14.13 15.08 -7.94
C GLU A 36 -13.34 13.78 -7.86
N PHE A 37 -13.73 12.88 -6.96
CA PHE A 37 -13.12 11.57 -6.84
C PHE A 37 -13.23 10.74 -8.13
N LEU A 38 -14.41 10.69 -8.74
CA LEU A 38 -14.62 9.98 -10.01
C LEU A 38 -13.81 10.59 -11.15
N THR A 39 -13.79 11.92 -11.23
CA THR A 39 -13.00 12.66 -12.22
C THR A 39 -11.51 12.35 -12.07
N THR A 40 -11.01 12.36 -10.85
CA THR A 40 -9.61 12.01 -10.51
C THR A 40 -9.28 10.60 -11.02
N ARG A 41 -10.11 9.62 -10.73
CA ARG A 41 -9.90 8.23 -11.17
C ARG A 41 -9.88 8.07 -12.69
N LEU A 42 -10.79 8.75 -13.38
CA LEU A 42 -10.82 8.71 -14.84
C LEU A 42 -9.56 9.33 -15.46
N ASN A 43 -9.07 10.43 -14.89
CA ASN A 43 -7.85 11.09 -15.35
C ASN A 43 -6.62 10.21 -15.11
N ILE A 44 -6.54 9.56 -13.97
CA ILE A 44 -5.50 8.59 -13.64
C ILE A 44 -5.57 7.40 -14.61
N GLY A 45 -6.77 6.89 -14.89
CA GLY A 45 -6.98 5.83 -15.88
C GLY A 45 -6.46 6.21 -17.27
N LYS A 46 -6.72 7.44 -17.72
CA LYS A 46 -6.18 7.96 -18.99
C LYS A 46 -4.66 8.08 -18.96
N LYS A 47 -4.10 8.66 -17.88
CA LYS A 47 -2.65 8.87 -17.70
C LYS A 47 -1.87 7.56 -17.73
N PHE A 48 -2.33 6.56 -17.01
CA PHE A 48 -1.66 5.27 -16.88
C PHE A 48 -2.16 4.19 -17.85
N ARG A 49 -3.20 4.47 -18.63
CA ARG A 49 -3.78 3.61 -19.68
C ARG A 49 -4.45 2.35 -19.12
N PHE A 50 -5.34 2.53 -18.14
CA PHE A 50 -6.23 1.49 -17.64
C PHE A 50 -7.69 1.97 -17.57
N ASN A 51 -8.62 1.04 -17.33
CA ASN A 51 -10.02 1.41 -17.11
C ASN A 51 -10.19 2.02 -15.71
N GLY A 52 -10.27 3.34 -15.62
CA GLY A 52 -10.43 4.09 -14.36
C GLY A 52 -11.72 3.77 -13.57
N LYS A 53 -12.65 3.00 -14.17
CA LYS A 53 -13.88 2.57 -13.50
C LYS A 53 -13.68 1.34 -12.61
N LYS A 54 -12.60 0.56 -12.78
CA LYS A 54 -12.40 -0.69 -12.07
C LYS A 54 -11.12 -0.66 -11.23
N ILE A 55 -11.26 -0.17 -10.01
CA ILE A 55 -10.19 -0.15 -9.00
C ILE A 55 -10.67 -0.89 -7.76
N LEU A 56 -9.97 -1.94 -7.38
CA LEU A 56 -10.19 -2.72 -6.17
C LEU A 56 -9.18 -2.31 -5.09
N GLN A 57 -9.65 -2.14 -3.88
CA GLN A 57 -8.83 -1.70 -2.75
C GLN A 57 -9.10 -2.56 -1.52
N ALA A 58 -8.05 -2.87 -0.76
CA ALA A 58 -8.21 -3.50 0.54
C ALA A 58 -8.79 -2.50 1.55
N LEU A 59 -9.87 -2.89 2.22
CA LEU A 59 -10.38 -2.22 3.41
C LEU A 59 -9.74 -2.87 4.63
N GLN A 60 -8.60 -2.34 5.03
CA GLN A 60 -8.00 -2.76 6.29
C GLN A 60 -8.87 -2.31 7.46
N LYS A 61 -9.16 -3.21 8.36
CA LYS A 61 -9.88 -2.86 9.57
C LYS A 61 -8.94 -2.03 10.46
N THR A 62 -9.31 -0.77 10.68
CA THR A 62 -8.49 0.24 11.35
C THR A 62 -8.38 0.08 12.86
N ASP A 63 -8.99 -0.92 13.47
CA ASP A 63 -8.90 -1.12 14.93
C ASP A 63 -7.57 -1.78 15.32
N THR A 64 -6.49 -0.98 15.19
CA THR A 64 -5.12 -1.36 15.53
C THR A 64 -4.91 -1.68 17.01
N ASN A 65 -5.91 -1.41 17.86
CA ASN A 65 -5.83 -1.64 19.32
C ASN A 65 -6.32 -3.03 19.74
N LYS A 66 -6.97 -3.77 18.84
CA LYS A 66 -7.36 -5.16 19.13
C LYS A 66 -6.29 -6.10 18.58
N LEU A 67 -5.48 -6.64 19.47
CA LEU A 67 -4.49 -7.69 19.21
C LEU A 67 -5.09 -9.03 18.71
N ASP A 68 -6.41 -9.14 18.60
CA ASP A 68 -7.18 -10.35 18.29
C ASP A 68 -7.55 -10.46 16.80
N TYR A 69 -6.77 -9.85 15.90
CA TYR A 69 -6.94 -10.11 14.48
C TYR A 69 -6.33 -11.47 14.13
N PRO A 70 -7.10 -12.37 13.49
CA PRO A 70 -6.48 -13.52 12.84
C PRO A 70 -5.49 -12.98 11.81
N ASP A 71 -4.27 -13.51 11.87
CA ASP A 71 -3.13 -13.14 11.04
C ASP A 71 -3.52 -13.06 9.56
N GLY A 72 -3.19 -11.93 8.94
CA GLY A 72 -3.19 -11.66 7.51
C GLY A 72 -4.32 -12.26 6.69
N THR A 73 -5.53 -11.76 6.85
CA THR A 73 -6.65 -12.22 6.01
C THR A 73 -6.37 -11.85 4.56
N TYR A 74 -6.26 -12.84 3.69
CA TYR A 74 -6.18 -12.59 2.26
C TYR A 74 -7.52 -12.83 1.57
N HIS A 75 -7.76 -12.12 0.48
CA HIS A 75 -8.88 -12.30 -0.43
C HIS A 75 -8.37 -12.50 -1.85
N LEU A 76 -8.71 -13.63 -2.46
CA LEU A 76 -8.49 -13.87 -3.88
C LEU A 76 -9.62 -13.21 -4.65
N ILE A 77 -9.28 -12.24 -5.50
CA ILE A 77 -10.22 -11.50 -6.32
C ILE A 77 -10.87 -12.45 -7.33
N THR A 78 -12.20 -12.44 -7.36
CA THR A 78 -13.06 -13.30 -8.19
C THR A 78 -13.77 -12.49 -9.28
N ASP A 79 -14.42 -13.21 -10.22
CA ASP A 79 -15.29 -12.58 -11.21
C ASP A 79 -16.49 -11.87 -10.57
N GLU A 80 -16.97 -12.32 -9.41
CA GLU A 80 -18.04 -11.66 -8.65
C GLU A 80 -17.59 -10.29 -8.13
N ASP A 81 -16.38 -10.19 -7.59
CA ASP A 81 -15.79 -8.91 -7.15
C ASP A 81 -15.67 -7.92 -8.31
N ILE A 82 -15.42 -8.44 -9.53
CA ILE A 82 -15.19 -7.62 -10.72
C ILE A 82 -16.48 -7.20 -11.41
N ASN A 83 -17.50 -8.04 -11.39
CA ASN A 83 -18.76 -7.83 -12.12
C ASN A 83 -19.84 -7.08 -11.32
N ASN A 84 -19.55 -6.66 -10.10
CA ASN A 84 -20.43 -5.81 -9.33
C ASN A 84 -20.56 -4.44 -10.02
N ASP A 85 -21.76 -4.05 -10.46
CA ASP A 85 -22.03 -2.85 -11.26
C ASP A 85 -21.85 -1.53 -10.52
N ASP A 86 -21.81 -1.55 -9.17
CA ASP A 86 -21.55 -0.37 -8.35
C ASP A 86 -20.05 0.01 -8.26
N LEU A 87 -19.24 -0.52 -9.12
CA LEU A 87 -17.79 -0.62 -9.05
C LEU A 87 -16.99 0.57 -9.49
N TRP A 88 -17.33 1.73 -9.03
CA TRP A 88 -16.35 2.81 -9.06
C TRP A 88 -15.26 2.63 -7.99
N TYR A 89 -15.52 1.83 -6.96
CA TYR A 89 -14.62 1.62 -5.85
C TYR A 89 -15.10 0.43 -5.01
N VAL A 90 -14.43 -0.69 -5.12
CA VAL A 90 -14.70 -1.83 -4.25
C VAL A 90 -13.68 -1.85 -3.13
N GLU A 91 -14.19 -1.70 -1.92
CA GLU A 91 -13.46 -1.97 -0.71
C GLU A 91 -13.68 -3.42 -0.29
N ILE A 92 -12.63 -4.21 -0.37
CA ILE A 92 -12.67 -5.63 0.03
C ILE A 92 -12.13 -5.75 1.45
N PRO A 93 -12.91 -6.29 2.41
CA PRO A 93 -12.46 -6.49 3.78
C PRO A 93 -11.37 -7.55 3.88
N ALA A 94 -10.13 -7.15 3.66
CA ALA A 94 -8.95 -7.99 3.76
C ALA A 94 -7.70 -7.15 4.02
N ASP A 95 -6.65 -7.78 4.54
CA ASP A 95 -5.33 -7.16 4.68
C ASP A 95 -4.49 -7.34 3.41
N ILE A 96 -4.72 -8.44 2.69
CA ILE A 96 -3.99 -8.83 1.49
C ILE A 96 -5.00 -9.08 0.36
N LEU A 97 -4.83 -8.40 -0.78
CA LEU A 97 -5.56 -8.70 -2.01
C LEU A 97 -4.69 -9.50 -2.95
N ILE A 98 -5.24 -10.57 -3.51
CA ILE A 98 -4.56 -11.42 -4.48
C ILE A 98 -5.37 -11.42 -5.77
N ILE A 99 -4.70 -11.28 -6.92
CA ILE A 99 -5.33 -11.29 -8.23
C ILE A 99 -4.51 -12.13 -9.23
N GLU A 100 -5.20 -12.86 -10.09
CA GLU A 100 -4.59 -13.65 -11.16
C GLU A 100 -4.56 -12.87 -12.49
N GLU A 101 -3.59 -13.16 -13.34
CA GLU A 101 -3.37 -12.53 -14.66
C GLU A 101 -4.60 -12.59 -15.58
N LYS A 102 -5.47 -13.59 -15.42
CA LYS A 102 -6.71 -13.69 -16.21
C LYS A 102 -7.61 -12.45 -16.09
N HIS A 103 -7.52 -11.71 -14.99
CA HIS A 103 -8.29 -10.48 -14.72
C HIS A 103 -7.56 -9.23 -15.22
N LYS A 104 -7.37 -9.14 -16.54
CA LYS A 104 -6.69 -8.00 -17.17
C LYS A 104 -7.48 -6.69 -17.03
N ASN A 105 -6.75 -5.57 -17.00
CA ASN A 105 -7.31 -4.22 -16.92
C ASN A 105 -8.09 -3.91 -15.62
N ILE A 106 -7.97 -4.76 -14.61
CA ILE A 106 -8.44 -4.47 -13.25
C ILE A 106 -7.29 -3.90 -12.45
N VAL A 107 -7.51 -2.74 -11.83
CA VAL A 107 -6.52 -2.15 -10.94
C VAL A 107 -6.73 -2.69 -9.53
N VAL A 108 -5.67 -3.17 -8.94
CA VAL A 108 -5.59 -3.47 -7.51
C VAL A 108 -4.60 -2.50 -6.89
N GLY A 109 -5.00 -1.84 -5.82
CA GLY A 109 -4.14 -0.86 -5.18
C GLY A 109 -4.62 -0.45 -3.80
N ASN A 110 -3.90 0.46 -3.17
CA ASN A 110 -4.35 1.03 -1.91
C ASN A 110 -3.91 2.50 -1.76
N GLN A 111 -4.68 3.21 -0.95
CA GLN A 111 -4.36 4.59 -0.57
C GLN A 111 -3.25 4.59 0.47
N MET A 112 -2.42 5.61 0.43
CA MET A 112 -1.37 5.79 1.42
C MET A 112 -0.99 7.27 1.59
N ALA A 113 -0.53 7.61 2.78
CA ALA A 113 0.21 8.82 3.08
C ALA A 113 1.30 8.43 4.08
N ASP A 114 2.51 8.18 3.59
CA ASP A 114 3.72 7.72 4.29
C ASP A 114 3.87 6.21 4.47
N CYS A 115 2.78 5.43 4.49
CA CYS A 115 2.89 3.98 4.65
C CYS A 115 3.30 3.29 3.33
N PRO A 116 4.23 2.33 3.34
CA PRO A 116 4.57 1.57 2.15
C PRO A 116 3.43 0.64 1.71
N ILE A 117 3.19 0.58 0.40
CA ILE A 117 2.38 -0.45 -0.23
C ILE A 117 3.33 -1.51 -0.77
N LEU A 118 3.06 -2.76 -0.42
CA LEU A 118 3.82 -3.91 -0.85
C LEU A 118 3.08 -4.61 -1.99
N ILE A 119 3.79 -4.87 -3.09
CA ILE A 119 3.29 -5.65 -4.23
C ILE A 119 4.25 -6.83 -4.42
N VAL A 120 3.73 -8.05 -4.44
CA VAL A 120 4.49 -9.29 -4.63
C VAL A 120 3.95 -10.02 -5.86
N GLU A 121 4.72 -10.04 -6.94
CA GLU A 121 4.37 -10.68 -8.22
C GLU A 121 5.06 -12.03 -8.38
N ASP A 122 4.31 -13.11 -8.54
CA ASP A 122 4.85 -14.36 -9.10
C ASP A 122 4.76 -14.29 -10.63
N ARG A 123 5.89 -14.01 -11.25
CA ARG A 123 5.97 -13.87 -12.72
C ARG A 123 5.78 -15.17 -13.47
N LYS A 124 6.05 -16.29 -12.84
CA LYS A 124 5.88 -17.62 -13.46
C LYS A 124 4.41 -18.00 -13.52
N GLN A 125 3.70 -17.83 -12.41
CA GLN A 125 2.31 -18.26 -12.32
C GLN A 125 1.32 -17.17 -12.77
N GLY A 126 1.74 -15.90 -12.85
CA GLY A 126 0.85 -14.80 -13.18
C GLY A 126 -0.15 -14.53 -12.06
N ILE A 127 0.34 -14.45 -10.83
CA ILE A 127 -0.43 -14.10 -9.65
C ILE A 127 0.28 -13.01 -8.87
N THR A 128 -0.48 -12.05 -8.35
CA THR A 128 0.08 -10.92 -7.63
C THR A 128 -0.70 -10.63 -6.35
N ALA A 129 0.02 -10.42 -5.26
CA ALA A 129 -0.52 -9.99 -3.99
C ALA A 129 -0.18 -8.52 -3.70
N LEU A 130 -1.09 -7.81 -3.01
CA LEU A 130 -0.88 -6.45 -2.55
C LEU A 130 -1.32 -6.32 -1.09
N SER A 131 -0.53 -5.60 -0.29
CA SER A 131 -0.89 -5.21 1.08
C SER A 131 -0.41 -3.81 1.43
N HIS A 132 -1.12 -3.15 2.38
CA HIS A 132 -0.76 -1.84 2.91
C HIS A 132 0.05 -2.03 4.20
N CYS A 133 1.35 -1.88 4.12
CA CYS A 133 2.29 -2.17 5.19
C CYS A 133 2.62 -0.95 6.05
N GLY A 134 1.61 -0.33 6.67
CA GLY A 134 1.87 0.67 7.73
C GLY A 134 2.61 0.04 8.91
N ALA A 135 3.31 0.85 9.72
CA ALA A 135 4.16 0.36 10.80
C ALA A 135 3.47 -0.64 11.78
N PRO A 136 2.20 -0.47 12.19
CA PRO A 136 1.50 -1.47 13.00
C PRO A 136 1.31 -2.81 12.30
N TYR A 137 1.16 -2.80 10.98
CA TYR A 137 1.02 -4.02 10.17
C TYR A 137 2.37 -4.71 9.93
N ILE A 138 3.44 -3.92 9.74
CA ILE A 138 4.82 -4.45 9.72
C ILE A 138 5.13 -5.13 11.06
N ASN A 139 4.71 -4.55 12.18
CA ASN A 139 4.86 -5.12 13.52
C ASN A 139 4.18 -6.49 13.67
N ARG A 140 3.12 -6.75 12.90
CA ARG A 140 2.39 -8.03 12.84
C ARG A 140 2.90 -8.96 11.74
N GLU A 141 4.02 -8.64 11.14
CA GLU A 141 4.65 -9.42 10.07
C GLU A 141 3.80 -9.53 8.78
N LEU A 142 2.93 -8.52 8.50
CA LEU A 142 2.11 -8.52 7.28
C LEU A 142 2.94 -8.65 5.98
N PRO A 143 4.14 -8.05 5.83
CA PRO A 143 5.00 -8.30 4.67
C PRO A 143 5.34 -9.78 4.47
N PHE A 144 5.72 -10.48 5.55
CA PHE A 144 5.97 -11.91 5.53
C PHE A 144 4.72 -12.69 5.10
N GLN A 145 3.58 -12.41 5.74
CA GLN A 145 2.31 -13.08 5.47
C GLN A 145 1.83 -12.86 4.03
N THR A 146 2.09 -11.66 3.45
CA THR A 146 1.73 -11.35 2.06
C THR A 146 2.45 -12.27 1.07
N ALA A 147 3.74 -12.45 1.26
CA ALA A 147 4.53 -13.33 0.40
C ALA A 147 4.25 -14.81 0.70
N GLU A 148 4.12 -15.17 1.98
CA GLU A 148 3.79 -16.52 2.44
C GLU A 148 2.44 -17.01 1.88
N ALA A 149 1.45 -16.11 1.74
CA ALA A 149 0.17 -16.45 1.16
C ALA A 149 0.31 -16.97 -0.28
N LEU A 150 1.20 -16.39 -1.10
CA LEU A 150 1.49 -16.89 -2.44
C LEU A 150 2.21 -18.24 -2.39
N ILE A 151 3.19 -18.39 -1.50
CA ILE A 151 3.96 -19.64 -1.36
C ILE A 151 3.06 -20.80 -0.93
N LYS A 152 2.27 -20.61 0.14
CA LYS A 152 1.46 -21.68 0.74
C LYS A 152 0.21 -22.04 -0.05
N ASN A 153 -0.47 -21.04 -0.60
CA ASN A 153 -1.80 -21.26 -1.19
C ASN A 153 -1.75 -21.41 -2.71
N PHE A 154 -0.68 -20.92 -3.36
CA PHE A 154 -0.55 -20.94 -4.82
C PHE A 154 0.73 -21.66 -5.29
N ASN A 155 1.47 -22.32 -4.38
CA ASN A 155 2.72 -23.02 -4.67
C ASN A 155 3.76 -22.15 -5.39
N SER A 156 3.81 -20.86 -5.05
CA SER A 156 4.84 -19.95 -5.57
C SER A 156 6.21 -20.32 -5.01
N GLU A 157 7.22 -20.30 -5.87
CA GLU A 157 8.62 -20.50 -5.44
C GLU A 157 9.25 -19.12 -5.13
N PRO A 158 10.00 -18.96 -4.02
CA PRO A 158 10.61 -17.68 -3.64
C PRO A 158 11.42 -17.01 -4.75
N ASP A 159 12.15 -17.77 -5.53
CA ASP A 159 12.98 -17.28 -6.66
C ASP A 159 12.15 -16.69 -7.80
N ASN A 160 10.86 -17.01 -7.90
CA ASN A 160 9.94 -16.46 -8.90
C ASN A 160 9.19 -15.23 -8.39
N LEU A 161 9.33 -14.88 -7.10
CA LEU A 161 8.68 -13.73 -6.50
C LEU A 161 9.51 -12.46 -6.71
N TYR A 162 8.85 -11.42 -7.22
CA TYR A 162 9.39 -10.09 -7.40
C TYR A 162 8.57 -9.11 -6.58
N VAL A 163 9.27 -8.33 -5.76
CA VAL A 163 8.66 -7.42 -4.81
C VAL A 163 8.88 -5.98 -5.23
N TYR A 164 7.82 -5.18 -5.10
CA TYR A 164 7.90 -3.73 -5.18
C TYR A 164 7.40 -3.12 -3.87
N ILE A 165 8.22 -2.25 -3.29
CA ILE A 165 7.87 -1.42 -2.13
C ILE A 165 7.62 0.00 -2.65
N GLY A 166 6.38 0.49 -2.54
CA GLY A 166 5.97 1.82 -2.99
C GLY A 166 6.60 2.95 -2.22
N SER A 167 6.44 4.18 -2.73
CA SER A 167 6.86 5.42 -2.05
C SER A 167 6.33 5.46 -0.62
N ASN A 168 7.18 5.86 0.30
CA ASN A 168 6.86 5.84 1.73
C ASN A 168 7.72 6.86 2.49
N SER A 169 7.45 7.04 3.76
CA SER A 169 8.32 7.81 4.66
C SER A 169 9.63 7.05 4.88
N LYS A 170 10.75 7.63 4.44
CA LYS A 170 12.08 7.03 4.62
C LYS A 170 12.56 7.17 6.05
N LYS A 171 13.54 6.36 6.42
CA LYS A 171 14.14 6.33 7.77
C LYS A 171 14.48 7.72 8.30
N GLU A 172 15.09 8.56 7.47
CA GLU A 172 15.56 9.89 7.85
C GLU A 172 14.42 10.87 8.16
N SER A 173 13.23 10.60 7.64
CA SER A 173 12.02 11.43 7.78
C SER A 173 11.00 10.89 8.76
N TYR A 174 11.02 9.58 9.03
CA TYR A 174 10.07 8.92 9.94
C TYR A 174 10.63 8.89 11.36
N ILE A 175 10.41 10.01 12.08
CA ILE A 175 11.03 10.31 13.37
C ILE A 175 9.97 10.47 14.45
N TYR A 176 10.21 9.89 15.61
CA TYR A 176 9.41 9.99 16.83
C TYR A 176 10.24 10.57 17.99
N ASP A 177 9.60 11.37 18.86
CA ASP A 177 10.22 11.91 20.08
C ASP A 177 10.28 10.87 21.23
N LYS A 178 9.55 9.78 21.10
CA LYS A 178 9.53 8.65 22.06
C LYS A 178 9.55 7.34 21.30
N TYR A 179 10.01 6.28 21.95
CA TYR A 179 9.90 4.94 21.39
C TYR A 179 8.43 4.62 21.08
N PRO A 180 8.09 4.19 19.85
CA PRO A 180 6.70 4.01 19.45
C PRO A 180 6.04 2.86 20.22
N ALA A 181 4.88 3.14 20.83
CA ALA A 181 4.17 2.14 21.63
C ALA A 181 3.68 0.92 20.80
N TRP A 182 3.49 1.10 19.49
CA TRP A 182 3.10 0.02 18.59
C TRP A 182 4.26 -0.93 18.21
N ALA A 183 5.51 -0.54 18.44
CA ALA A 183 6.69 -1.33 18.10
C ALA A 183 6.96 -2.40 19.18
N THR A 184 6.04 -3.36 19.30
CA THR A 184 6.07 -4.40 20.33
C THR A 184 6.81 -5.66 19.90
N ASN A 185 6.87 -5.96 18.61
CA ASN A 185 7.57 -7.12 18.06
C ASN A 185 9.08 -6.82 17.93
N ARG A 186 9.85 -7.27 18.91
CA ARG A 186 11.32 -7.09 18.94
C ARG A 186 12.01 -7.71 17.74
N LYS A 187 11.58 -8.87 17.31
CA LYS A 187 12.13 -9.54 16.12
C LYS A 187 12.09 -8.64 14.89
N VAL A 188 11.00 -7.89 14.72
CA VAL A 188 10.82 -6.99 13.57
C VAL A 188 11.63 -5.70 13.73
N TRP A 189 11.64 -5.10 14.94
CA TRP A 189 12.12 -3.74 15.13
C TRP A 189 13.53 -3.62 15.69
N ASP A 190 14.11 -4.70 16.24
CA ASP A 190 15.52 -4.69 16.65
C ASP A 190 16.40 -4.36 15.43
N ASN A 191 17.24 -3.33 15.55
CA ASN A 191 18.04 -2.71 14.50
C ASN A 191 17.28 -1.84 13.45
N ASN A 192 15.95 -1.87 13.42
CA ASN A 192 15.13 -1.04 12.52
C ASN A 192 14.57 0.22 13.20
N ILE A 193 14.75 0.35 14.53
CA ILE A 193 14.50 1.58 15.29
C ILE A 193 15.80 2.01 15.94
N THR A 194 16.27 3.19 15.59
CA THR A 194 17.53 3.75 16.10
C THR A 194 17.27 4.97 16.96
N ASN A 195 17.85 5.01 18.16
CA ASN A 195 17.80 6.19 19.02
C ASN A 195 18.98 7.13 18.71
N ASN A 196 18.67 8.33 18.26
CA ASN A 196 19.63 9.38 17.98
C ASN A 196 19.33 10.58 18.91
N ASN A 197 20.04 10.68 20.04
CA ASN A 197 19.89 11.78 21.00
C ASN A 197 18.45 11.99 21.48
N GLY A 198 17.75 10.92 21.83
CA GLY A 198 16.37 10.95 22.32
C GLY A 198 15.29 10.99 21.23
N LYS A 199 15.69 11.02 19.96
CA LYS A 199 14.78 10.85 18.82
C LYS A 199 14.93 9.46 18.22
N TYR A 200 13.81 8.85 17.84
CA TYR A 200 13.77 7.50 17.30
C TYR A 200 13.45 7.55 15.81
N THR A 201 14.41 7.12 14.98
CA THR A 201 14.20 6.94 13.55
C THR A 201 13.73 5.53 13.27
N ILE A 202 12.71 5.38 12.40
CA ILE A 202 12.07 4.12 12.07
C ILE A 202 12.39 3.75 10.63
N ASP A 203 12.96 2.57 10.43
CA ASP A 203 13.30 2.03 9.11
C ASP A 203 12.28 0.94 8.70
N MET A 204 11.18 1.38 8.10
CA MET A 204 10.13 0.46 7.62
C MET A 204 10.61 -0.42 6.49
N GLU A 205 11.42 0.12 5.58
CA GLU A 205 11.93 -0.64 4.42
C GLU A 205 12.81 -1.80 4.85
N SER A 206 13.79 -1.54 5.72
CA SER A 206 14.65 -2.60 6.25
C SER A 206 13.86 -3.65 7.04
N ALA A 207 12.81 -3.24 7.76
CA ALA A 207 11.94 -4.17 8.47
C ALA A 207 11.13 -5.07 7.51
N ILE A 208 10.66 -4.53 6.38
CA ILE A 208 9.98 -5.30 5.33
C ILE A 208 10.97 -6.25 4.65
N ILE A 209 12.13 -5.76 4.22
CA ILE A 209 13.15 -6.56 3.52
C ILE A 209 13.58 -7.73 4.39
N ARG A 210 13.80 -7.50 5.69
CA ARG A 210 14.17 -8.58 6.62
C ARG A 210 13.12 -9.69 6.68
N GLN A 211 11.84 -9.34 6.74
CA GLN A 211 10.74 -10.32 6.73
C GLN A 211 10.70 -11.13 5.43
N LEU A 212 10.91 -10.48 4.29
CA LEU A 212 10.95 -11.14 2.99
C LEU A 212 12.18 -12.07 2.84
N ASN A 213 13.33 -11.65 3.39
CA ASN A 213 14.54 -12.45 3.37
C ASN A 213 14.39 -13.77 4.20
N GLU A 214 13.53 -13.79 5.23
CA GLU A 214 13.19 -15.03 5.97
C GLU A 214 12.53 -16.07 5.08
N LEU A 215 11.88 -15.65 3.99
CA LEU A 215 11.30 -16.50 2.95
C LEU A 215 12.25 -16.72 1.75
N ASN A 216 13.52 -16.29 1.85
CA ASN A 216 14.51 -16.31 0.77
C ASN A 216 14.12 -15.48 -0.47
N ILE A 217 13.31 -14.43 -0.31
CA ILE A 217 12.91 -13.55 -1.40
C ILE A 217 13.93 -12.39 -1.48
N ASN A 218 14.65 -12.33 -2.62
CA ASN A 218 15.75 -11.38 -2.82
C ASN A 218 15.51 -10.40 -3.98
N ASN A 219 14.49 -10.65 -4.83
CA ASN A 219 14.17 -9.77 -5.96
C ASN A 219 13.30 -8.60 -5.51
N ILE A 220 13.89 -7.60 -4.86
CA ILE A 220 13.18 -6.47 -4.26
C ILE A 220 13.57 -5.17 -4.95
N THR A 221 12.57 -4.42 -5.38
CA THR A 221 12.69 -3.05 -5.91
C THR A 221 11.97 -2.10 -4.96
N ILE A 222 12.58 -0.96 -4.66
CA ILE A 222 12.04 0.04 -3.74
C ILE A 222 11.87 1.35 -4.50
N SER A 223 10.72 2.01 -4.33
CA SER A 223 10.52 3.37 -4.82
C SER A 223 11.55 4.32 -4.19
N PRO A 224 12.24 5.15 -4.99
CA PRO A 224 13.28 6.04 -4.46
C PRO A 224 12.73 7.24 -3.69
N TYR A 225 11.41 7.46 -3.73
CA TYR A 225 10.81 8.68 -3.19
C TYR A 225 10.49 8.57 -1.71
N ASP A 226 10.88 9.61 -0.97
CA ASP A 226 10.45 9.88 0.40
C ASP A 226 9.20 10.78 0.35
N THR A 227 8.07 10.28 0.82
CA THR A 227 6.81 11.03 0.79
C THR A 227 6.83 12.28 1.67
N VAL A 228 7.64 12.29 2.73
CA VAL A 228 7.71 13.41 3.68
C VAL A 228 8.45 14.62 3.10
N THR A 229 9.49 14.38 2.32
CA THR A 229 10.35 15.44 1.78
C THR A 229 10.07 15.74 0.31
N SER A 230 9.43 14.82 -0.40
CA SER A 230 9.13 15.01 -1.83
C SER A 230 7.90 15.91 -2.02
N PRO A 231 7.99 16.97 -2.84
CA PRO A 231 6.85 17.82 -3.17
C PRO A 231 5.82 17.14 -4.08
N LEU A 232 6.09 15.92 -4.52
CA LEU A 232 5.21 15.17 -5.43
C LEU A 232 4.10 14.42 -4.71
N TYR A 233 4.25 14.15 -3.39
CA TYR A 233 3.37 13.27 -2.64
C TYR A 233 2.68 13.99 -1.48
N TYR A 234 1.44 13.58 -1.19
CA TYR A 234 0.83 13.85 0.10
C TYR A 234 1.55 13.06 1.19
N SER A 235 1.82 13.72 2.31
CA SER A 235 2.41 13.09 3.49
C SER A 235 1.65 13.50 4.74
N HIS A 236 1.26 12.51 5.54
CA HIS A 236 0.66 12.74 6.84
C HIS A 236 1.68 13.37 7.81
N SER A 237 2.90 12.87 7.81
CA SER A 237 3.99 13.37 8.67
C SER A 237 4.36 14.81 8.33
N ALA A 238 4.46 15.15 7.04
CA ALA A 238 4.74 16.51 6.60
C ALA A 238 3.60 17.47 6.97
N PHE A 239 2.33 17.01 6.82
CA PHE A 239 1.18 17.80 7.20
C PHE A 239 1.13 18.09 8.71
N VAL A 240 1.32 17.07 9.56
CA VAL A 240 1.33 17.24 11.03
C VAL A 240 2.45 18.17 11.49
N LYS A 241 3.59 18.16 10.80
CA LYS A 241 4.72 19.06 11.07
C LYS A 241 4.53 20.48 10.49
N GLY A 242 3.43 20.76 9.78
CA GLY A 242 3.17 22.05 9.14
C GLY A 242 4.02 22.34 7.91
N ASN A 243 4.62 21.33 7.31
CA ASN A 243 5.48 21.47 6.12
C ASN A 243 4.66 21.53 4.82
N ILE A 244 3.42 21.05 4.85
CA ILE A 244 2.46 21.13 3.74
C ILE A 244 1.09 21.55 4.25
N ASP A 245 0.36 22.34 3.45
CA ASP A 245 -0.94 22.90 3.84
C ASP A 245 -2.13 21.98 3.55
N LYS A 246 -1.94 20.94 2.74
CA LYS A 246 -3.01 20.05 2.31
C LYS A 246 -2.86 18.65 2.84
N LYS A 247 -3.95 18.14 3.43
CA LYS A 247 -4.13 16.70 3.62
C LYS A 247 -4.53 16.05 2.30
N GLY A 248 -4.08 14.83 2.08
CA GLY A 248 -4.49 14.03 0.94
C GLY A 248 -3.98 12.61 1.08
N GLN A 249 -4.28 11.82 0.08
CA GLN A 249 -3.73 10.48 -0.04
C GLN A 249 -3.26 10.25 -1.47
N ASN A 250 -2.12 9.62 -1.59
CA ASN A 250 -1.63 9.03 -2.82
C ASN A 250 -2.26 7.66 -3.00
N PHE A 251 -2.04 7.07 -4.15
CA PHE A 251 -2.46 5.71 -4.44
C PHE A 251 -1.31 4.97 -5.11
N VAL A 252 -1.04 3.77 -4.63
CA VAL A 252 -0.11 2.84 -5.27
C VAL A 252 -0.90 1.62 -5.71
N GLY A 253 -0.77 1.28 -6.97
CA GLY A 253 -1.51 0.16 -7.54
C GLY A 253 -0.83 -0.45 -8.76
N PHE A 254 -1.40 -1.53 -9.22
CA PHE A 254 -0.97 -2.24 -10.42
C PHE A 254 -2.17 -2.81 -11.18
N PHE A 255 -1.90 -3.21 -12.41
CA PHE A 255 -2.81 -3.98 -13.25
C PHE A 255 -2.02 -4.87 -14.21
N TYR A 256 -2.63 -5.99 -14.63
CA TYR A 256 -2.08 -6.84 -15.69
C TYR A 256 -2.28 -6.20 -17.07
N LYS A 257 -1.24 -6.27 -17.91
CA LYS A 257 -1.21 -5.75 -19.28
C LYS A 257 -2.07 -6.56 -20.23
#